data_a7fe879f35144068608761feeb7951d7
#
_entry.id   a7fe879f35144068608761feeb7951d7
#
_cell.length_a   1.000
_cell.length_b   1.000
_cell.length_c   1.000
_cell.angle_alpha   90.00
_cell.angle_beta   90.00
_cell.angle_gamma   90.00
#
_symmetry.space_group_name_H-M   'P 1'
#
loop_
_entity.id
_entity.type
_entity.pdbx_description
1 polymer ?
#
loop_
_entity_poly.entity_id
_entity_poly.type
_entity_poly.pdbx_seq_one_letter_code
_entity_poly.pdbx_strand_id
1 'polypeptide(L)'
;QELLLGELAAGGQFFISSISVFEIEKGIQLKQRTDPIQAARLRSWFDDQVRVQFASRILPFGEETALVAARMHIPDPKAAADSFIAATAQVHNLIVATRNVSDFANMGAELINPWEL
;
A
#
# COMPACT_ATOMS: atom_id res chain seq x y z
N GLN A 1 5.64 14.87 -7.30
CA GLN A 1 5.80 13.43 -7.13
C GLN A 1 4.44 12.76 -6.95
N GLU A 2 4.20 11.73 -7.72
CA GLU A 2 2.98 10.95 -7.60
C GLU A 2 3.07 9.98 -6.43
N LEU A 3 2.02 9.92 -5.62
CA LEU A 3 1.95 8.97 -4.54
C LEU A 3 1.49 7.60 -5.05
N LEU A 4 2.02 6.54 -4.47
CA LEU A 4 1.55 5.19 -4.69
C LEU A 4 0.23 4.97 -3.96
N LEU A 5 -0.57 4.02 -4.44
CA LEU A 5 -1.79 3.64 -3.74
C LEU A 5 -1.43 3.02 -2.39
N GLY A 6 -2.05 3.53 -1.31
CA GLY A 6 -1.85 2.99 0.02
C GLY A 6 -0.51 3.29 0.65
N GLU A 7 0.15 4.39 0.27
CA GLU A 7 1.37 4.82 0.96
C GLU A 7 1.06 5.18 2.41
N LEU A 8 2.04 4.94 3.28
CA LEU A 8 1.93 5.18 4.71
C LEU A 8 2.79 6.38 5.07
N ALA A 9 2.28 7.28 5.93
CA ALA A 9 2.91 8.56 6.18
C ALA A 9 3.11 8.85 7.66
N ALA A 10 4.26 9.43 7.99
CA ALA A 10 4.54 9.99 9.31
C ALA A 10 5.68 10.99 9.21
N GLY A 11 5.52 12.16 9.87
CA GLY A 11 6.60 13.15 9.96
C GLY A 11 7.14 13.62 8.62
N GLY A 12 6.29 13.74 7.61
CA GLY A 12 6.70 14.18 6.28
C GLY A 12 7.38 13.13 5.43
N GLN A 13 7.50 11.90 5.92
CA GLN A 13 8.06 10.78 5.17
C GLN A 13 6.97 9.80 4.76
N PHE A 14 7.20 9.13 3.62
CA PHE A 14 6.32 8.08 3.14
C PHE A 14 7.01 6.72 3.24
N PHE A 15 6.19 5.72 3.57
CA PHE A 15 6.60 4.32 3.66
C PHE A 15 5.64 3.51 2.80
N ILE A 16 6.05 2.31 2.41
CA ILE A 16 5.13 1.37 1.76
C ILE A 16 5.15 0.05 2.50
N SER A 17 4.03 -0.64 2.45
CA SER A 17 3.91 -2.00 2.98
C SER A 17 4.54 -2.99 2.00
N SER A 18 5.10 -4.08 2.51
CA SER A 18 5.53 -5.20 1.66
C SER A 18 4.36 -5.75 0.84
N ILE A 19 3.13 -5.56 1.31
CA ILE A 19 1.92 -5.93 0.54
C ILE A 19 1.78 -5.04 -0.69
N SER A 20 2.11 -3.74 -0.60
CA SER A 20 2.11 -2.85 -1.75
C SER A 20 3.14 -3.30 -2.78
N VAL A 21 4.30 -3.75 -2.34
CA VAL A 21 5.33 -4.33 -3.22
C VAL A 21 4.75 -5.53 -3.97
N PHE A 22 4.08 -6.42 -3.25
CA PHE A 22 3.42 -7.58 -3.85
C PHE A 22 2.38 -7.17 -4.90
N GLU A 23 1.53 -6.21 -4.56
CA GLU A 23 0.47 -5.77 -5.47
C GLU A 23 1.02 -5.14 -6.74
N ILE A 24 2.06 -4.31 -6.62
CA ILE A 24 2.69 -3.68 -7.78
C ILE A 24 3.35 -4.74 -8.67
N GLU A 25 4.13 -5.64 -8.07
CA GLU A 25 4.80 -6.71 -8.81
C GLU A 25 3.80 -7.60 -9.54
N LYS A 26 2.73 -7.99 -8.85
CA LYS A 26 1.66 -8.79 -9.44
C LYS A 26 1.01 -8.05 -10.62
N GLY A 27 0.73 -6.75 -10.44
CA GLY A 27 0.15 -5.94 -11.49
C GLY A 27 1.02 -5.87 -12.73
N ILE A 28 2.34 -5.72 -12.56
CA ILE A 28 3.28 -5.70 -13.68
C ILE A 28 3.28 -7.04 -14.42
N GLN A 29 3.33 -8.15 -13.69
CA GLN A 29 3.33 -9.49 -14.30
C GLN A 29 2.04 -9.76 -15.06
N LEU A 30 0.91 -9.33 -14.53
CA LEU A 30 -0.37 -9.47 -15.24
C LEU A 30 -0.40 -8.59 -16.50
N LYS A 31 0.11 -7.38 -16.42
CA LYS A 31 0.17 -6.46 -17.55
C LYS A 31 1.06 -7.00 -18.66
N GLN A 32 2.12 -7.73 -18.30
CA GLN A 32 3.02 -8.35 -19.28
C GLN A 32 2.27 -9.28 -20.25
N ARG A 33 1.18 -9.87 -19.81
CA ARG A 33 0.40 -10.81 -20.60
C ARG A 33 -0.46 -10.12 -21.67
N THR A 34 -0.83 -8.86 -21.46
CA THR A 34 -1.75 -8.14 -22.35
C THR A 34 -1.11 -6.96 -23.04
N ASP A 35 -0.14 -6.30 -22.39
CA ASP A 35 0.51 -5.09 -22.91
C ASP A 35 1.98 -5.07 -22.47
N PRO A 36 2.85 -5.82 -23.18
CA PRO A 36 4.26 -5.91 -22.80
C PRO A 36 5.00 -4.58 -22.79
N ILE A 37 4.59 -3.63 -23.66
CA ILE A 37 5.24 -2.30 -23.74
C ILE A 37 4.96 -1.54 -22.44
N GLN A 38 3.72 -1.48 -22.02
CA GLN A 38 3.36 -0.79 -20.79
C GLN A 38 3.96 -1.51 -19.57
N ALA A 39 4.00 -2.84 -19.59
CA ALA A 39 4.62 -3.62 -18.51
C ALA A 39 6.09 -3.29 -18.37
N ALA A 40 6.81 -3.10 -19.47
CA ALA A 40 8.23 -2.73 -19.44
C ALA A 40 8.42 -1.35 -18.80
N ARG A 41 7.53 -0.40 -19.10
CA ARG A 41 7.59 0.94 -18.47
C ARG A 41 7.33 0.87 -16.97
N LEU A 42 6.35 0.09 -16.55
CA LEU A 42 6.05 -0.12 -15.15
C LEU A 42 7.20 -0.82 -14.43
N ARG A 43 7.83 -1.79 -15.10
CA ARG A 43 8.99 -2.49 -14.56
C ARG A 43 10.13 -1.51 -14.28
N SER A 44 10.47 -0.66 -15.22
CA SER A 44 11.53 0.32 -15.05
C SER A 44 11.21 1.31 -13.92
N TRP A 45 9.97 1.80 -13.90
CA TRP A 45 9.52 2.72 -12.85
C TRP A 45 9.62 2.06 -11.47
N PHE A 46 9.18 0.83 -11.35
CA PHE A 46 9.18 0.12 -10.07
C PHE A 46 10.60 -0.20 -9.60
N ASP A 47 11.40 -0.82 -10.47
CA ASP A 47 12.75 -1.28 -10.09
C ASP A 47 13.72 -0.11 -9.91
N ASP A 48 13.64 0.91 -10.75
CA ASP A 48 14.64 1.97 -10.77
C ASP A 48 14.26 3.18 -9.92
N GLN A 49 12.99 3.37 -9.63
CA GLN A 49 12.52 4.53 -8.86
C GLN A 49 11.88 4.13 -7.53
N VAL A 50 10.84 3.32 -7.55
CA VAL A 50 10.09 3.00 -6.33
C VAL A 50 10.95 2.19 -5.35
N ARG A 51 11.51 1.07 -5.80
CA ARG A 51 12.29 0.21 -4.92
C ARG A 51 13.56 0.87 -4.42
N VAL A 52 14.15 1.75 -5.22
CA VAL A 52 15.33 2.52 -4.81
C VAL A 52 14.94 3.60 -3.79
N GLN A 53 13.89 4.36 -4.09
CA GLN A 53 13.44 5.45 -3.21
C GLN A 53 12.99 4.95 -1.85
N PHE A 54 12.30 3.81 -1.79
CA PHE A 54 11.76 3.26 -0.57
C PHE A 54 12.60 2.12 0.03
N ALA A 55 13.84 1.95 -0.41
CA ALA A 55 14.66 0.78 -0.03
C ALA A 55 14.73 0.55 1.49
N SER A 56 14.79 1.61 2.30
CA SER A 56 14.85 1.52 3.76
C SER A 56 13.49 1.77 4.43
N ARG A 57 12.44 1.92 3.65
CA ARG A 57 11.11 2.31 4.15
C ARG A 57 10.01 1.36 3.67
N ILE A 58 10.36 0.11 3.43
CA ILE A 58 9.39 -0.94 3.12
C ILE A 58 9.11 -1.70 4.42
N LEU A 59 7.86 -1.64 4.88
CA LEU A 59 7.46 -2.21 6.17
C LEU A 59 7.00 -3.65 5.99
N PRO A 60 7.47 -4.57 6.83
CA PRO A 60 7.11 -5.97 6.72
C PRO A 60 5.68 -6.25 7.18
N PHE A 61 5.12 -7.36 6.71
CA PHE A 61 3.85 -7.88 7.16
C PHE A 61 4.13 -9.11 8.04
N GLY A 62 4.05 -8.93 9.37
CA GLY A 62 4.34 -9.99 10.31
C GLY A 62 3.10 -10.47 11.06
N GLU A 63 3.30 -11.27 12.07
CA GLU A 63 2.20 -11.88 12.85
C GLU A 63 1.30 -10.83 13.50
N GLU A 64 1.90 -9.82 14.13
CA GLU A 64 1.12 -8.77 14.77
C GLU A 64 0.20 -8.06 13.78
N THR A 65 0.75 -7.72 12.62
CA THR A 65 -0.03 -7.06 11.57
C THR A 65 -1.15 -7.97 11.07
N ALA A 66 -0.88 -9.27 10.94
CA ALA A 66 -1.89 -10.24 10.51
C ALA A 66 -3.06 -10.31 11.49
N LEU A 67 -2.76 -10.29 12.79
CA LEU A 67 -3.81 -10.33 13.81
C LEU A 67 -4.67 -9.07 13.80
N VAL A 68 -4.05 -7.92 13.63
CA VAL A 68 -4.77 -6.64 13.50
C VAL A 68 -5.63 -6.63 12.23
N ALA A 69 -5.06 -7.08 11.10
CA ALA A 69 -5.80 -7.13 9.84
C ALA A 69 -7.05 -8.01 9.94
N ALA A 70 -6.93 -9.15 10.62
CA ALA A 70 -8.06 -10.08 10.77
C ALA A 70 -9.24 -9.40 11.46
N ARG A 71 -8.99 -8.59 12.49
CA ARG A 71 -10.05 -7.90 13.22
C ARG A 71 -10.81 -6.89 12.36
N MET A 72 -10.17 -6.36 11.32
CA MET A 72 -10.80 -5.38 10.43
C MET A 72 -11.91 -5.97 9.57
N HIS A 73 -11.99 -7.30 9.47
CA HIS A 73 -13.02 -8.00 8.70
C HIS A 73 -14.29 -8.25 9.50
N ILE A 74 -14.35 -7.80 10.73
CA ILE A 74 -15.49 -8.00 11.61
C ILE A 74 -16.14 -6.65 11.89
N PRO A 75 -17.45 -6.47 11.75
CA PRO A 75 -18.44 -7.51 11.35
C PRO A 75 -18.47 -7.84 9.87
N ASP A 76 -17.93 -6.98 9.01
CA ASP A 76 -18.05 -7.13 7.58
C ASP A 76 -16.69 -7.37 6.93
N PRO A 77 -16.56 -8.38 6.06
CA PRO A 77 -15.32 -8.63 5.33
C PRO A 77 -14.88 -7.42 4.49
N LYS A 78 -13.57 -7.25 4.36
CA LYS A 78 -12.94 -6.18 3.57
C LYS A 78 -12.10 -6.81 2.46
N ALA A 79 -11.58 -5.99 1.54
CA ALA A 79 -10.56 -6.46 0.62
C ALA A 79 -9.30 -6.81 1.44
N ALA A 80 -8.76 -8.00 1.20
CA ALA A 80 -7.64 -8.50 2.02
C ALA A 80 -6.42 -7.57 1.96
N ALA A 81 -6.00 -7.18 0.75
CA ALA A 81 -4.84 -6.30 0.61
C ALA A 81 -5.02 -4.97 1.31
N ASP A 82 -6.22 -4.38 1.24
CA ASP A 82 -6.53 -3.12 1.91
C ASP A 82 -6.44 -3.26 3.43
N SER A 83 -6.94 -4.37 3.98
CA SER A 83 -6.84 -4.61 5.43
C SER A 83 -5.39 -4.81 5.86
N PHE A 84 -4.56 -5.42 5.02
CA PHE A 84 -3.13 -5.62 5.32
C PHE A 84 -2.40 -4.28 5.36
N ILE A 85 -2.69 -3.39 4.42
CA ILE A 85 -2.09 -2.05 4.37
C ILE A 85 -2.54 -1.22 5.58
N ALA A 86 -3.85 -1.22 5.87
CA ALA A 86 -4.40 -0.48 7.00
C ALA A 86 -3.84 -1.01 8.34
N ALA A 87 -3.70 -2.32 8.48
CA ALA A 87 -3.12 -2.92 9.68
C ALA A 87 -1.65 -2.56 9.85
N THR A 88 -0.89 -2.52 8.75
CA THR A 88 0.50 -2.08 8.79
C THR A 88 0.60 -0.66 9.30
N ALA A 89 -0.28 0.22 8.82
CA ALA A 89 -0.33 1.61 9.29
C ALA A 89 -0.63 1.67 10.79
N GLN A 90 -1.61 0.91 11.25
CA GLN A 90 -2.03 0.93 12.64
C GLN A 90 -0.92 0.42 13.57
N VAL A 91 -0.27 -0.67 13.21
CA VAL A 91 0.82 -1.27 14.01
C VAL A 91 2.00 -0.31 14.13
N HIS A 92 2.30 0.46 13.08
CA HIS A 92 3.44 1.37 13.06
C HIS A 92 3.07 2.83 13.35
N ASN A 93 1.83 3.11 13.73
CA ASN A 93 1.33 4.47 14.01
C ASN A 93 1.50 5.41 12.83
N LEU A 94 1.11 4.93 11.64
CA LEU A 94 1.20 5.70 10.41
C LEU A 94 -0.19 6.04 9.89
N ILE A 95 -0.24 7.01 8.97
CA ILE A 95 -1.46 7.42 8.30
C ILE A 95 -1.48 6.79 6.91
N VAL A 96 -2.62 6.24 6.49
CA VAL A 96 -2.78 5.74 5.11
C VAL A 96 -3.04 6.95 4.19
N ALA A 97 -2.13 7.20 3.25
CA ALA A 97 -2.28 8.26 2.26
C ALA A 97 -2.81 7.63 0.97
N THR A 98 -4.03 7.97 0.59
CA THR A 98 -4.71 7.32 -0.53
C THR A 98 -5.74 8.23 -1.16
N ARG A 99 -5.97 8.06 -2.48
CA ARG A 99 -7.11 8.68 -3.16
C ARG A 99 -8.41 7.97 -2.82
N ASN A 100 -8.32 6.70 -2.45
CA ASN A 100 -9.49 5.84 -2.27
C ASN A 100 -9.83 5.70 -0.79
N VAL A 101 -10.12 6.83 -0.14
CA VAL A 101 -10.42 6.87 1.29
C VAL A 101 -11.56 5.91 1.65
N SER A 102 -12.57 5.80 0.78
CA SER A 102 -13.70 4.92 1.02
C SER A 102 -13.31 3.44 1.11
N ASP A 103 -12.26 3.02 0.40
CA ASP A 103 -11.80 1.63 0.44
C ASP A 103 -11.22 1.26 1.80
N PHE A 104 -10.76 2.25 2.56
CA PHE A 104 -10.15 2.05 3.87
C PHE A 104 -11.08 2.47 5.02
N ALA A 105 -12.28 2.92 4.71
CA ALA A 105 -13.24 3.34 5.73
C ALA A 105 -13.62 2.18 6.65
N ASN A 106 -13.86 2.47 7.93
CA ASN A 106 -14.27 1.49 8.94
C ASN A 106 -13.22 0.42 9.23
N MET A 107 -11.95 0.71 8.96
CA MET A 107 -10.84 -0.19 9.30
C MET A 107 -10.04 0.26 10.52
N GLY A 108 -10.36 1.42 11.08
CA GLY A 108 -9.69 1.93 12.29
C GLY A 108 -8.36 2.60 12.04
N ALA A 109 -7.95 2.79 10.79
CA ALA A 109 -6.74 3.49 10.44
C ALA A 109 -7.01 4.98 10.21
N GLU A 110 -6.04 5.84 10.51
CA GLU A 110 -6.10 7.23 10.11
C GLU A 110 -5.88 7.35 8.60
N LEU A 111 -6.70 8.16 7.94
CA LEU A 111 -6.69 8.30 6.49
C LEU A 111 -6.46 9.75 6.10
N ILE A 112 -5.75 9.95 5.01
CA ILE A 112 -5.59 11.26 4.39
C ILE A 112 -5.62 11.11 2.89
N ASN A 113 -6.28 12.05 2.21
CA ASN A 113 -6.22 12.14 0.76
C ASN A 113 -5.35 13.35 0.40
N PRO A 114 -4.05 13.13 0.06
CA PRO A 114 -3.14 14.24 -0.21
C PRO A 114 -3.52 15.06 -1.43
N TRP A 115 -4.36 14.52 -2.32
CA TRP A 115 -4.81 15.24 -3.51
C TRP A 115 -5.93 16.24 -3.23
N GLU A 116 -6.50 16.22 -2.03
CA GLU A 116 -7.58 17.11 -1.62
C GLU A 116 -7.16 18.12 -0.56
N LEU A 117 -5.89 18.25 -0.28
CA LEU A 117 -5.38 19.21 0.71
C LEU A 117 -5.25 20.61 0.14
#